data_24016c5e7bd7d58f50936c7b46369783
#
_entry.id   24016c5e7bd7d58f50936c7b46369783
#
_cell.length_a   1.000
_cell.length_b   1.000
_cell.length_c   1.000
_cell.angle_alpha   90.00
_cell.angle_beta   90.00
_cell.angle_gamma   90.00
#
_symmetry.space_group_name_H-M   'P 1'
#
loop_
_entity.id
_entity.type
_entity.pdbx_description
1 polymer ?
#
loop_
_entity_poly.entity_id
_entity_poly.type
_entity_poly.pdbx_seq_one_letter_code
_entity_poly.pdbx_strand_id
1 'polypeptide(L)'
;LVYSHRVFTKIAKSFMQTEISSVPIRPWDSGNTSESNDMIVVTNNWDEIRRCMWNYVGIVRSDKRLERAERRIDLIRREIDEYYWDYKITKDLIELRNITTVGKMIVRSARMRQESRGLHFTMDHPESQDAFLKDTVLTKE
;
A
#
# COMPACT_ATOMS: atom_id res chain seq x y z
N LEU A 1 -10.58 -14.24 4.35
CA LEU A 1 -11.03 -15.49 5.04
C LEU A 1 -10.07 -16.65 4.79
N VAL A 2 -9.78 -17.05 3.53
CA VAL A 2 -8.92 -18.23 3.23
C VAL A 2 -7.52 -18.10 3.83
N TYR A 3 -6.86 -16.96 3.61
CA TYR A 3 -5.51 -16.74 4.16
C TYR A 3 -5.51 -16.64 5.68
N SER A 4 -6.50 -16.00 6.28
CA SER A 4 -6.64 -15.92 7.74
C SER A 4 -6.79 -17.32 8.36
N HIS A 5 -7.58 -18.18 7.75
CA HIS A 5 -7.73 -19.57 8.18
C HIS A 5 -6.42 -20.37 8.07
N ARG A 6 -5.69 -20.21 6.94
CA ARG A 6 -4.38 -20.85 6.73
C ARG A 6 -3.35 -20.40 7.76
N VAL A 7 -3.29 -19.10 8.04
CA VAL A 7 -2.39 -18.51 9.05
C VAL A 7 -2.74 -19.07 10.43
N PHE A 8 -4.02 -19.06 10.82
CA PHE A 8 -4.47 -19.63 12.08
C PHE A 8 -4.06 -21.09 12.23
N THR A 9 -4.34 -21.92 11.21
CA THR A 9 -4.02 -23.35 11.24
C THR A 9 -2.51 -23.59 11.39
N LYS A 10 -1.69 -22.78 10.70
CA LYS A 10 -0.22 -22.87 10.81
C LYS A 10 0.26 -22.47 12.20
N ILE A 11 -0.22 -21.34 12.72
CA ILE A 11 0.16 -20.86 14.06
C ILE A 11 -0.29 -21.85 15.13
N ALA A 12 -1.53 -22.35 15.09
CA ALA A 12 -2.05 -23.29 16.08
C ALA A 12 -1.21 -24.59 16.14
N LYS A 13 -0.68 -25.04 15.02
CA LYS A 13 0.20 -26.23 14.96
C LYS A 13 1.60 -25.99 15.54
N SER A 14 2.15 -24.79 15.36
CA SER A 14 3.53 -24.47 15.77
C SER A 14 3.62 -23.77 17.12
N PHE A 15 2.53 -23.18 17.62
CA PHE A 15 2.54 -22.32 18.81
C PHE A 15 3.07 -23.03 20.05
N MET A 16 2.66 -24.27 20.28
CA MET A 16 3.10 -25.07 21.45
C MET A 16 4.55 -25.55 21.34
N GLN A 17 5.15 -25.46 20.16
CA GLN A 17 6.52 -25.91 19.90
C GLN A 17 7.50 -24.75 19.75
N THR A 18 6.98 -23.51 19.74
CA THR A 18 7.79 -22.29 19.56
C THR A 18 8.19 -21.75 20.92
N GLU A 19 9.48 -21.74 21.20
CA GLU A 19 10.01 -21.06 22.37
C GLU A 19 9.81 -19.54 22.23
N ILE A 20 9.18 -18.94 23.22
CA ILE A 20 9.02 -17.47 23.28
C ILE A 20 10.39 -16.88 23.64
N SER A 21 10.92 -16.05 22.73
CA SER A 21 12.18 -15.35 22.99
C SER A 21 12.06 -14.49 24.26
N SER A 22 12.97 -14.68 25.18
CA SER A 22 13.11 -13.87 26.40
C SER A 22 13.97 -12.61 26.18
N VAL A 23 14.36 -12.33 24.94
CA VAL A 23 15.17 -11.12 24.65
C VAL A 23 14.38 -9.87 25.00
N PRO A 24 14.90 -9.02 25.89
CA PRO A 24 14.22 -7.80 26.28
C PRO A 24 14.08 -6.87 25.08
N ILE A 25 12.84 -6.42 24.85
CA ILE A 25 12.55 -5.42 23.82
C ILE A 25 13.08 -4.09 24.30
N ARG A 26 13.97 -3.47 23.53
CA ARG A 26 14.47 -2.13 23.84
C ARG A 26 13.33 -1.12 23.75
N PRO A 27 13.28 -0.12 24.66
CA PRO A 27 12.34 0.98 24.50
C PRO A 27 12.47 1.64 23.11
N TRP A 28 11.37 2.16 22.62
CA TRP A 28 11.39 2.95 21.39
C TRP A 28 12.17 4.25 21.65
N ASP A 29 13.14 4.52 20.81
CA ASP A 29 13.87 5.79 20.78
C ASP A 29 13.37 6.62 19.60
N SER A 30 12.77 7.76 19.88
CA SER A 30 12.28 8.69 18.87
C SER A 30 13.37 9.55 18.22
N GLY A 31 14.61 9.44 18.71
CA GLY A 31 15.72 10.25 18.24
C GLY A 31 15.47 11.76 18.42
N ASN A 32 15.83 12.55 17.42
CA ASN A 32 15.69 14.01 17.42
C ASN A 32 14.37 14.51 16.80
N THR A 33 13.36 13.63 16.66
CA THR A 33 12.08 14.02 16.04
C THR A 33 11.31 15.00 16.95
N SER A 34 10.69 16.01 16.33
CA SER A 34 9.85 17.01 17.02
C SER A 34 8.38 16.58 17.07
N GLU A 35 7.61 17.20 17.96
CA GLU A 35 6.14 17.04 17.89
C GLU A 35 5.59 17.84 16.73
N SER A 36 4.75 17.20 15.92
CA SER A 36 4.04 17.92 14.88
C SER A 36 2.77 18.53 15.44
N ASN A 37 2.62 19.83 15.27
CA ASN A 37 1.37 20.54 15.54
C ASN A 37 0.47 20.60 14.29
N ASP A 38 0.92 20.08 13.16
CA ASP A 38 0.20 20.19 11.88
C ASP A 38 -0.35 18.83 11.41
N MET A 39 -1.44 18.41 12.05
CA MET A 39 -2.19 17.22 11.62
C MET A 39 -2.95 17.42 10.29
N ILE A 40 -3.00 18.67 9.78
CA ILE A 40 -3.69 19.00 8.52
C ILE A 40 -3.02 18.28 7.35
N VAL A 41 -1.68 18.20 7.34
CA VAL A 41 -0.92 17.50 6.29
C VAL A 41 -1.31 16.03 6.21
N VAL A 42 -1.37 15.35 7.35
CA VAL A 42 -1.72 13.92 7.41
C VAL A 42 -3.15 13.69 6.93
N THR A 43 -4.11 14.50 7.42
CA THR A 43 -5.53 14.38 7.05
C THR A 43 -5.77 14.69 5.58
N ASN A 44 -5.11 15.75 5.06
CA ASN A 44 -5.25 16.13 3.66
C ASN A 44 -4.70 15.05 2.72
N ASN A 45 -3.52 14.52 3.00
CA ASN A 45 -2.92 13.45 2.20
C ASN A 45 -3.75 12.15 2.25
N TRP A 46 -4.40 11.85 3.38
CA TRP A 46 -5.36 10.75 3.51
C TRP A 46 -6.52 10.88 2.52
N ASP A 47 -7.16 12.02 2.52
CA ASP A 47 -8.29 12.30 1.64
C ASP A 47 -7.87 12.31 0.17
N GLU A 48 -6.68 12.81 -0.11
CA GLU A 48 -6.15 12.88 -1.45
C GLU A 48 -5.86 11.49 -2.03
N ILE A 49 -5.23 10.58 -1.27
CA ILE A 49 -5.04 9.18 -1.66
C ILE A 49 -6.38 8.50 -1.92
N ARG A 50 -7.34 8.65 -1.02
CA ARG A 50 -8.67 8.03 -1.19
C ARG A 50 -9.36 8.50 -2.45
N ARG A 51 -9.37 9.81 -2.71
CA ARG A 51 -9.95 10.40 -3.93
C ARG A 51 -9.21 9.96 -5.18
N CYS A 52 -7.88 9.93 -5.14
CA CYS A 52 -7.05 9.46 -6.24
C CYS A 52 -7.38 8.00 -6.61
N MET A 53 -7.41 7.12 -5.62
CA MET A 53 -7.73 5.71 -5.83
C MET A 53 -9.15 5.52 -6.34
N TRP A 54 -10.13 6.23 -5.78
CA TRP A 54 -11.52 6.16 -6.23
C TRP A 54 -11.71 6.63 -7.66
N ASN A 55 -11.14 7.78 -8.01
CA ASN A 55 -11.40 8.43 -9.30
C ASN A 55 -10.61 7.83 -10.46
N TYR A 56 -9.40 7.34 -10.21
CA TYR A 56 -8.49 6.90 -11.27
C TYR A 56 -8.19 5.41 -11.28
N VAL A 57 -8.37 4.72 -10.15
CA VAL A 57 -8.00 3.31 -9.97
C VAL A 57 -9.21 2.42 -9.68
N GLY A 58 -10.41 2.97 -9.85
CA GLY A 58 -11.68 2.26 -9.66
C GLY A 58 -11.86 1.09 -10.63
N ILE A 59 -13.11 0.67 -10.85
CA ILE A 59 -13.45 -0.52 -11.67
C ILE A 59 -13.06 -0.30 -13.14
N VAL A 60 -13.46 0.84 -13.72
CA VAL A 60 -13.15 1.17 -15.11
C VAL A 60 -11.86 1.99 -15.18
N ARG A 61 -10.83 1.37 -15.70
CA ARG A 61 -9.47 1.92 -15.78
C ARG A 61 -9.09 2.33 -17.19
N SER A 62 -8.04 3.15 -17.30
CA SER A 62 -7.33 3.43 -18.55
C SER A 62 -5.87 3.73 -18.24
N ASP A 63 -4.99 3.54 -19.21
CA ASP A 63 -3.55 3.77 -19.05
C ASP A 63 -3.26 5.19 -18.58
N LYS A 64 -3.92 6.19 -19.17
CA LYS A 64 -3.78 7.60 -18.77
C LYS A 64 -4.24 7.87 -17.34
N ARG A 65 -5.33 7.23 -16.88
CA ARG A 65 -5.80 7.37 -15.50
C ARG A 65 -4.85 6.74 -14.52
N LEU A 66 -4.36 5.53 -14.81
CA LEU A 66 -3.40 4.82 -13.97
C LEU A 66 -2.06 5.56 -13.89
N GLU A 67 -1.57 6.10 -15.00
CA GLU A 67 -0.36 6.92 -15.02
C GLU A 67 -0.51 8.20 -14.18
N ARG A 68 -1.67 8.85 -14.27
CA ARG A 68 -1.97 10.03 -13.44
C ARG A 68 -2.01 9.67 -11.96
N ALA A 69 -2.64 8.55 -11.60
CA ALA A 69 -2.69 8.06 -10.24
C ALA A 69 -1.29 7.78 -9.69
N GLU A 70 -0.43 7.11 -10.48
CA GLU A 70 0.94 6.81 -10.07
C GLU A 70 1.74 8.06 -9.76
N ARG A 71 1.72 9.05 -10.68
CA ARG A 71 2.42 10.33 -10.47
C ARG A 71 1.93 11.06 -9.20
N ARG A 72 0.62 11.02 -8.94
CA ARG A 72 0.02 11.64 -7.75
C ARG A 72 0.44 10.94 -6.47
N ILE A 73 0.37 9.60 -6.46
CA ILE A 73 0.80 8.78 -5.32
C ILE A 73 2.29 8.96 -5.03
N ASP A 74 3.12 9.05 -6.06
CA ASP A 74 4.56 9.28 -5.90
C ASP A 74 4.90 10.65 -5.31
N LEU A 75 4.10 11.68 -5.63
CA LEU A 75 4.23 13.00 -5.00
C LEU A 75 3.90 12.92 -3.51
N ILE A 76 2.71 12.41 -3.18
CA ILE A 76 2.25 12.27 -1.79
C ILE A 76 3.20 11.40 -0.98
N ARG A 77 3.75 10.34 -1.57
CA ARG A 77 4.73 9.48 -0.90
C ARG A 77 5.98 10.25 -0.49
N ARG A 78 6.51 11.11 -1.36
CA ARG A 78 7.68 11.94 -1.03
C ARG A 78 7.40 12.88 0.14
N GLU A 79 6.24 13.54 0.13
CA GLU A 79 5.81 14.40 1.23
C GLU A 79 5.68 13.62 2.55
N ILE A 80 5.13 12.40 2.50
CA ILE A 80 5.01 11.53 3.67
C ILE A 80 6.40 11.09 4.16
N ASP A 81 7.31 10.70 3.25
CA ASP A 81 8.65 10.24 3.61
C ASP A 81 9.44 11.37 4.29
N GLU A 82 9.35 12.61 3.81
CA GLU A 82 9.95 13.79 4.45
C GLU A 82 9.36 14.00 5.85
N TYR A 83 8.03 14.04 5.95
CA TYR A 83 7.33 14.24 7.22
C TYR A 83 7.59 13.11 8.23
N TYR A 84 7.74 11.87 7.77
CA TYR A 84 7.94 10.69 8.62
C TYR A 84 9.24 10.72 9.42
N TRP A 85 10.29 11.33 8.88
CA TRP A 85 11.61 11.39 9.54
C TRP A 85 11.80 12.63 10.41
N ASP A 86 11.01 13.67 10.18
CA ASP A 86 11.13 14.94 10.90
C ASP A 86 10.29 14.99 12.18
N TYR A 87 9.20 14.22 12.21
CA TYR A 87 8.22 14.30 13.29
C TYR A 87 8.03 12.96 14.02
N LYS A 88 7.54 13.05 15.27
CA LYS A 88 7.19 11.86 16.05
C LYS A 88 6.15 11.03 15.33
N ILE A 89 6.40 9.73 15.29
CA ILE A 89 5.52 8.77 14.60
C ILE A 89 4.20 8.66 15.36
N THR A 90 3.11 8.92 14.65
CA THR A 90 1.73 8.73 15.12
C THR A 90 1.10 7.54 14.41
N LYS A 91 0.00 7.02 14.98
CA LYS A 91 -0.80 5.97 14.33
C LYS A 91 -1.27 6.40 12.94
N ASP A 92 -1.79 7.62 12.83
CA ASP A 92 -2.34 8.14 11.59
C ASP A 92 -1.27 8.30 10.49
N LEU A 93 -0.06 8.70 10.88
CA LEU A 93 1.08 8.78 9.95
C LEU A 93 1.51 7.39 9.45
N ILE A 94 1.52 6.38 10.33
CA ILE A 94 1.81 4.99 9.92
C ILE A 94 0.73 4.48 8.96
N GLU A 95 -0.53 4.71 9.27
CA GLU A 95 -1.65 4.30 8.42
C GLU A 95 -1.59 4.99 7.05
N LEU A 96 -1.33 6.30 7.02
CA LEU A 96 -1.15 7.06 5.78
C LEU A 96 -0.01 6.49 4.92
N ARG A 97 1.14 6.23 5.50
CA ARG A 97 2.27 5.59 4.80
C ARG A 97 1.87 4.22 4.23
N ASN A 98 1.15 3.43 5.00
CA ASN A 98 0.74 2.09 4.60
C ASN A 98 -0.27 2.12 3.45
N ILE A 99 -1.31 2.96 3.52
CA ILE A 99 -2.29 3.06 2.43
C ILE A 99 -1.67 3.61 1.15
N THR A 100 -0.73 4.56 1.26
CA THR A 100 0.01 5.10 0.12
C THR A 100 0.84 4.00 -0.54
N THR A 101 1.53 3.18 0.25
CA THR A 101 2.32 2.04 -0.24
C THR A 101 1.44 1.01 -0.94
N VAL A 102 0.31 0.63 -0.33
CA VAL A 102 -0.65 -0.31 -0.93
C VAL A 102 -1.26 0.27 -2.20
N GLY A 103 -1.65 1.55 -2.18
CA GLY A 103 -2.17 2.25 -3.36
C GLY A 103 -1.18 2.22 -4.54
N LYS A 104 0.10 2.48 -4.26
CA LYS A 104 1.16 2.38 -5.28
C LYS A 104 1.29 0.97 -5.85
N MET A 105 1.28 -0.05 -5.00
CA MET A 105 1.35 -1.45 -5.46
C MET A 105 0.15 -1.81 -6.36
N ILE A 106 -1.06 -1.39 -5.99
CA ILE A 106 -2.28 -1.62 -6.80
C ILE A 106 -2.15 -0.95 -8.17
N VAL A 107 -1.72 0.30 -8.21
CA VAL A 107 -1.57 1.04 -9.48
C VAL A 107 -0.50 0.40 -10.35
N ARG A 108 0.67 0.06 -9.81
CA ARG A 108 1.74 -0.63 -10.55
C ARG A 108 1.28 -1.97 -11.09
N SER A 109 0.61 -2.78 -10.26
CA SER A 109 0.06 -4.07 -10.72
C SER A 109 -0.95 -3.90 -11.84
N ALA A 110 -1.84 -2.90 -11.74
CA ALA A 110 -2.81 -2.61 -12.77
C ALA A 110 -2.17 -2.15 -14.08
N ARG A 111 -1.11 -1.33 -14.03
CA ARG A 111 -0.37 -0.87 -15.21
C ARG A 111 0.42 -1.98 -15.90
N MET A 112 0.94 -2.94 -15.12
CA MET A 112 1.66 -4.09 -15.68
C MET A 112 0.73 -5.05 -16.44
N ARG A 113 -0.55 -5.06 -16.12
CA ARG A 113 -1.53 -5.99 -16.70
C ARG A 113 -2.30 -5.33 -17.84
N GLN A 114 -1.80 -5.49 -19.05
CA GLN A 114 -2.38 -4.93 -20.28
C GLN A 114 -3.43 -5.87 -20.87
N GLU A 115 -4.41 -6.24 -20.05
CA GLU A 115 -5.58 -7.05 -20.41
C GLU A 115 -6.76 -6.68 -19.51
N SER A 116 -7.96 -7.14 -19.85
CA SER A 116 -9.12 -7.15 -18.96
C SER A 116 -9.41 -8.56 -18.50
N ARG A 117 -9.40 -8.79 -17.17
CA ARG A 117 -9.66 -10.11 -16.58
C ARG A 117 -10.23 -9.97 -15.17
N GLY A 118 -11.33 -10.63 -14.90
CA GLY A 118 -12.05 -10.55 -13.64
C GLY A 118 -12.48 -9.10 -13.34
N LEU A 119 -12.12 -8.57 -12.17
CA LEU A 119 -12.43 -7.19 -11.79
C LEU A 119 -11.44 -6.15 -12.36
N HIS A 120 -10.36 -6.59 -13.00
CA HIS A 120 -9.46 -5.69 -13.70
C HIS A 120 -10.00 -5.45 -15.11
N PHE A 121 -10.70 -4.33 -15.27
CA PHE A 121 -11.19 -3.87 -16.57
C PHE A 121 -10.47 -2.59 -16.99
N THR A 122 -9.86 -2.58 -18.19
CA THR A 122 -9.23 -1.40 -18.75
C THR A 122 -9.76 -1.13 -20.16
N MET A 123 -10.10 0.12 -20.42
CA MET A 123 -10.65 0.53 -21.74
C MET A 123 -9.64 0.39 -22.87
N ASP A 124 -8.36 0.53 -22.56
CA ASP A 124 -7.29 0.46 -23.58
C ASP A 124 -6.94 -0.98 -23.96
N HIS A 125 -7.27 -1.95 -23.09
CA HIS A 125 -7.02 -3.38 -23.29
C HIS A 125 -8.25 -4.21 -22.88
N PRO A 126 -9.36 -4.17 -23.63
CA PRO A 126 -10.63 -4.76 -23.21
C PRO A 126 -10.63 -6.29 -23.20
N GLU A 127 -9.73 -6.93 -23.96
CA GLU A 127 -9.69 -8.38 -24.11
C GLU A 127 -8.71 -9.02 -23.11
N SER A 128 -9.02 -10.26 -22.73
CA SER A 128 -8.08 -11.09 -21.97
C SER A 128 -7.01 -11.69 -22.87
N GLN A 129 -5.79 -11.82 -22.37
CA GLN A 129 -4.66 -12.35 -23.14
C GLN A 129 -3.99 -13.49 -22.38
N ASP A 130 -3.68 -14.59 -23.10
CA ASP A 130 -3.03 -15.76 -22.49
C ASP A 130 -1.62 -15.46 -21.94
N ALA A 131 -0.93 -14.47 -22.51
CA ALA A 131 0.36 -14.01 -22.01
C ALA A 131 0.31 -13.49 -20.56
N PHE A 132 -0.85 -13.02 -20.11
CA PHE A 132 -1.11 -12.55 -18.75
C PHE A 132 -1.82 -13.59 -17.85
N LEU A 133 -2.01 -14.84 -18.30
CA LEU A 133 -2.54 -15.93 -17.49
C LEU A 133 -1.51 -16.41 -16.46
N LYS A 134 -1.06 -15.48 -15.61
CA LYS A 134 -0.07 -15.68 -14.56
C LYS A 134 -0.24 -14.61 -13.48
N ASP A 135 0.34 -14.85 -12.32
CA ASP A 135 0.34 -13.88 -11.23
C ASP A 135 1.13 -12.61 -11.60
N THR A 136 0.66 -11.47 -11.12
CA THR A 136 1.41 -10.21 -11.18
C THR A 136 2.37 -10.17 -10.00
N VAL A 137 3.67 -10.15 -10.27
CA VAL A 137 4.71 -10.15 -9.23
C VAL A 137 5.39 -8.78 -9.22
N LEU A 138 5.39 -8.13 -8.06
CA LEU A 138 6.15 -6.92 -7.80
C LEU A 138 7.36 -7.25 -6.93
N THR A 139 8.53 -6.79 -7.33
CA THR A 139 9.77 -6.88 -6.56
C THR A 139 10.15 -5.50 -6.02
N LYS A 140 10.85 -5.48 -4.89
CA LYS A 140 11.45 -4.26 -4.37
C LYS A 140 12.61 -3.85 -5.30
N GLU A 141 12.58 -2.62 -5.76
CA GLU A 141 13.69 -1.96 -6.44
C GLU A 141 14.77 -1.56 -5.46
#